data_fbf3f7ecaf9d79e346c7ac74db18fc4c
#
_entry.id   fbf3f7ecaf9d79e346c7ac74db18fc4c
#
_cell.length_a   1.000
_cell.length_b   1.000
_cell.length_c   1.000
_cell.angle_alpha   90.00
_cell.angle_beta   90.00
_cell.angle_gamma   90.00
#
_symmetry.space_group_name_H-M   'P 1'
#
loop_
_entity.id
_entity.type
_entity.pdbx_description
1 polymer ?
#
loop_
_entity_poly.entity_id
_entity_poly.type
_entity_poly.pdbx_seq_one_letter_code
_entity_poly.pdbx_strand_id
1 'polypeptide(L)'
;MTVRTERLFTFPPNRFDMEGTPVSVESVREVGPGTVALELETPAGFDAAPGQFVLLRAIPWDVAEDEAIDEDDVVMRHYTLSSPSVDETFEITVGIDPDGDLSPWLADLEGGETVHIDGPFGTITYERDEDVVAVAGGPGVGPAVSIAEAAEESGHNAVVIYQDDEPAHVDRLEALEDAGAAVVILDVDDDGGLADAIETHHADGQLYAFGFESFVTAVADALEDAGGDSDEALIENFG
;
A
#
# COMPACT_ATOMS: atom_id res chain seq x y z
N MET A 1 -36.22 -10.19 -17.50
CA MET A 1 -36.23 -10.37 -16.05
C MET A 1 -35.23 -11.48 -15.79
N THR A 2 -33.94 -11.10 -15.67
CA THR A 2 -32.82 -12.03 -15.53
C THR A 2 -32.59 -12.19 -14.03
N VAL A 3 -32.81 -13.39 -13.53
CA VAL A 3 -32.56 -13.73 -12.13
C VAL A 3 -31.06 -13.81 -11.94
N ARG A 4 -30.53 -12.87 -11.20
CA ARG A 4 -29.12 -12.89 -10.71
C ARG A 4 -29.05 -14.00 -9.66
N THR A 5 -28.36 -15.07 -9.97
CA THR A 5 -28.09 -16.15 -9.02
C THR A 5 -27.11 -15.64 -7.99
N GLU A 6 -27.56 -15.45 -6.74
CA GLU A 6 -26.69 -15.21 -5.60
C GLU A 6 -25.76 -16.43 -5.46
N ARG A 7 -24.46 -16.24 -5.69
CA ARG A 7 -23.45 -17.23 -5.36
C ARG A 7 -23.26 -17.19 -3.84
N LEU A 8 -23.93 -18.09 -3.15
CA LEU A 8 -23.55 -18.47 -1.80
C LEU A 8 -22.24 -19.26 -1.88
N PHE A 9 -21.12 -18.62 -1.61
CA PHE A 9 -19.86 -19.30 -1.43
C PHE A 9 -19.92 -20.13 -0.14
N THR A 10 -20.29 -21.41 -0.29
CA THR A 10 -20.07 -22.39 0.76
C THR A 10 -18.71 -23.03 0.52
N PHE A 11 -17.74 -22.71 1.38
CA PHE A 11 -16.43 -23.36 1.38
C PHE A 11 -16.57 -24.89 1.45
N PRO A 12 -15.81 -25.65 0.66
CA PRO A 12 -15.85 -27.10 0.71
C PRO A 12 -15.37 -27.63 2.08
N PRO A 13 -15.88 -28.76 2.56
CA PRO A 13 -15.60 -29.30 3.89
C PRO A 13 -14.22 -29.95 4.06
N ASN A 14 -13.32 -29.86 3.10
CA ASN A 14 -11.95 -30.35 3.21
C ASN A 14 -10.99 -29.17 3.31
N ARG A 15 -10.88 -28.61 4.49
CA ARG A 15 -10.07 -27.43 4.79
C ARG A 15 -8.61 -27.80 4.87
N PHE A 16 -7.83 -27.29 3.93
CA PHE A 16 -6.51 -26.79 4.22
C PHE A 16 -6.65 -25.69 5.27
N ASP A 17 -5.99 -25.83 6.42
CA ASP A 17 -6.02 -24.82 7.49
C ASP A 17 -4.99 -23.75 7.08
N MET A 18 -5.45 -22.71 6.38
CA MET A 18 -4.56 -21.64 5.92
C MET A 18 -3.95 -20.96 7.15
N GLU A 19 -2.62 -20.88 7.18
CA GLU A 19 -1.89 -20.15 8.21
C GLU A 19 -2.24 -18.66 8.15
N GLY A 20 -2.02 -17.95 9.24
CA GLY A 20 -2.34 -16.53 9.38
C GLY A 20 -3.67 -16.27 10.09
N THR A 21 -3.91 -15.01 10.40
CA THR A 21 -5.13 -14.55 11.07
C THR A 21 -6.19 -14.22 10.01
N PRO A 22 -7.37 -14.85 10.05
CA PRO A 22 -8.46 -14.49 9.13
C PRO A 22 -8.99 -13.10 9.49
N VAL A 23 -9.15 -12.25 8.48
CA VAL A 23 -9.73 -10.92 8.59
C VAL A 23 -10.80 -10.72 7.52
N SER A 24 -11.86 -10.00 7.85
CA SER A 24 -12.91 -9.64 6.91
C SER A 24 -12.46 -8.48 6.01
N VAL A 25 -12.79 -8.56 4.74
CA VAL A 25 -12.75 -7.42 3.84
C VAL A 25 -13.98 -6.56 4.11
N GLU A 26 -13.80 -5.33 4.56
CA GLU A 26 -14.90 -4.40 4.79
C GLU A 26 -15.33 -3.73 3.49
N SER A 27 -14.37 -3.29 2.70
CA SER A 27 -14.63 -2.69 1.39
C SER A 27 -13.44 -2.84 0.44
N VAL A 28 -13.74 -2.83 -0.86
CA VAL A 28 -12.77 -2.65 -1.95
C VAL A 28 -13.24 -1.46 -2.79
N ARG A 29 -12.37 -0.49 -2.99
CA ARG A 29 -12.71 0.70 -3.77
C ARG A 29 -11.59 1.06 -4.73
N GLU A 30 -11.95 1.47 -5.94
CA GLU A 30 -11.01 2.04 -6.90
C GLU A 30 -10.50 3.39 -6.37
N VAL A 31 -9.19 3.56 -6.34
CA VAL A 31 -8.51 4.78 -5.87
C VAL A 31 -7.69 5.45 -6.95
N GLY A 32 -7.62 4.85 -8.12
CA GLY A 32 -6.97 5.32 -9.32
C GLY A 32 -7.05 4.25 -10.42
N PRO A 33 -6.72 4.58 -11.67
CA PRO A 33 -6.71 3.60 -12.75
C PRO A 33 -5.81 2.41 -12.38
N GLY A 34 -6.35 1.19 -12.46
CA GLY A 34 -5.61 -0.02 -12.13
C GLY A 34 -5.13 -0.13 -10.67
N THR A 35 -5.72 0.64 -9.75
CA THR A 35 -5.34 0.63 -8.34
C THR A 35 -6.57 0.63 -7.44
N VAL A 36 -6.59 -0.30 -6.47
CA VAL A 36 -7.65 -0.41 -5.47
C VAL A 36 -7.10 -0.27 -4.06
N ALA A 37 -7.94 0.21 -3.17
CA ALA A 37 -7.72 0.16 -1.72
C ALA A 37 -8.64 -0.90 -1.12
N LEU A 38 -8.06 -1.80 -0.33
CA LEU A 38 -8.77 -2.77 0.47
C LEU A 38 -8.80 -2.30 1.92
N GLU A 39 -9.99 -2.16 2.46
CA GLU A 39 -10.22 -1.92 3.88
C GLU A 39 -10.47 -3.26 4.56
N LEU A 40 -9.65 -3.58 5.56
CA LEU A 40 -9.64 -4.86 6.26
C LEU A 40 -9.98 -4.65 7.72
N GLU A 41 -10.77 -5.58 8.31
CA GLU A 41 -11.03 -5.61 9.75
C GLU A 41 -9.71 -5.77 10.53
N THR A 42 -9.54 -4.97 11.57
CA THR A 42 -8.37 -5.06 12.46
C THR A 42 -8.54 -6.23 13.43
N PRO A 43 -7.69 -7.27 13.37
CA PRO A 43 -7.81 -8.38 14.29
C PRO A 43 -7.36 -8.00 15.71
N ALA A 44 -7.89 -8.70 16.70
CA ALA A 44 -7.61 -8.40 18.10
C ALA A 44 -6.11 -8.47 18.44
N GLY A 45 -5.58 -7.36 18.95
CA GLY A 45 -4.17 -7.23 19.33
C GLY A 45 -3.23 -6.89 18.17
N PHE A 46 -3.76 -6.58 16.99
CA PHE A 46 -3.00 -6.03 15.90
C PHE A 46 -2.77 -4.53 16.16
N ASP A 47 -1.52 -4.12 16.19
CA ASP A 47 -1.09 -2.74 16.42
C ASP A 47 0.07 -2.46 15.45
N ALA A 48 -0.13 -1.56 14.52
CA ALA A 48 0.83 -1.23 13.48
C ALA A 48 1.00 0.28 13.32
N ALA A 49 2.23 0.69 13.09
CA ALA A 49 2.58 2.06 12.73
C ALA A 49 2.57 2.24 11.20
N PRO A 50 2.34 3.47 10.70
CA PRO A 50 2.54 3.78 9.28
C PRO A 50 3.94 3.38 8.80
N GLY A 51 4.02 2.76 7.62
CA GLY A 51 5.26 2.20 7.07
C GLY A 51 5.45 0.71 7.32
N GLN A 52 4.71 0.09 8.25
CA GLN A 52 4.72 -1.37 8.42
C GLN A 52 3.81 -2.06 7.39
N PHE A 53 4.03 -3.36 7.20
CA PHE A 53 3.31 -4.16 6.21
C PHE A 53 2.73 -5.45 6.80
N VAL A 54 1.79 -6.03 6.09
CA VAL A 54 1.25 -7.37 6.34
C VAL A 54 1.65 -8.32 5.21
N LEU A 55 1.80 -9.61 5.54
CA LEU A 55 1.82 -10.68 4.56
C LEU A 55 0.37 -11.16 4.37
N LEU A 56 -0.20 -10.89 3.21
CA LEU A 56 -1.53 -11.36 2.85
C LEU A 56 -1.42 -12.72 2.17
N ARG A 57 -2.28 -13.64 2.59
CA ARG A 57 -2.40 -15.00 2.05
C ARG A 57 -3.79 -15.19 1.48
N ALA A 58 -3.86 -15.73 0.29
CA ALA A 58 -5.13 -16.03 -0.37
C ALA A 58 -5.03 -17.27 -1.26
N ILE A 59 -6.18 -17.84 -1.55
CA ILE A 59 -6.34 -18.87 -2.57
C ILE A 59 -7.21 -18.25 -3.65
N PRO A 60 -6.61 -17.78 -4.77
CA PRO A 60 -7.38 -17.22 -5.86
C PRO A 60 -8.36 -18.23 -6.48
N TRP A 61 -9.35 -17.74 -7.22
CA TRP A 61 -10.48 -18.51 -7.79
C TRP A 61 -10.16 -19.53 -8.88
N ASP A 62 -8.94 -19.62 -9.36
CA ASP A 62 -8.50 -20.55 -10.42
C ASP A 62 -8.29 -21.97 -9.91
N VAL A 63 -8.31 -22.18 -8.60
CA VAL A 63 -8.36 -23.52 -8.01
C VAL A 63 -9.75 -24.10 -8.23
N ALA A 64 -9.83 -25.21 -8.98
CA ALA A 64 -11.11 -25.84 -9.29
C ALA A 64 -11.85 -26.27 -8.01
N GLU A 65 -13.15 -25.98 -7.91
CA GLU A 65 -13.99 -26.27 -6.72
C GLU A 65 -13.94 -27.74 -6.26
N ASP A 66 -13.56 -28.66 -7.16
CA ASP A 66 -13.49 -30.11 -6.92
C ASP A 66 -12.07 -30.61 -6.61
N GLU A 67 -11.06 -29.75 -6.64
CA GLU A 67 -9.68 -30.11 -6.32
C GLU A 67 -9.40 -29.88 -4.83
N ALA A 68 -8.56 -30.75 -4.25
CA ALA A 68 -8.11 -30.54 -2.87
C ALA A 68 -7.10 -29.41 -2.86
N ILE A 69 -7.42 -28.33 -2.14
CA ILE A 69 -6.52 -27.18 -1.92
C ILE A 69 -5.32 -27.67 -1.10
N ASP A 70 -4.12 -27.35 -1.55
CA ASP A 70 -2.87 -27.63 -0.85
C ASP A 70 -2.01 -26.36 -0.63
N GLU A 71 -0.84 -26.51 -0.03
CA GLU A 71 0.05 -25.38 0.27
C GLU A 71 0.55 -24.65 -0.99
N ASP A 72 0.64 -25.34 -2.12
CA ASP A 72 1.12 -24.77 -3.38
C ASP A 72 0.07 -23.85 -4.04
N ASP A 73 -1.20 -23.94 -3.62
CA ASP A 73 -2.30 -23.11 -4.11
C ASP A 73 -2.38 -21.74 -3.37
N VAL A 74 -1.64 -21.58 -2.28
CA VAL A 74 -1.64 -20.34 -1.49
C VAL A 74 -0.69 -19.34 -2.12
N VAL A 75 -1.25 -18.22 -2.57
CA VAL A 75 -0.46 -17.07 -3.03
C VAL A 75 -0.26 -16.09 -1.88
N MET A 76 0.97 -15.62 -1.72
CA MET A 76 1.36 -14.72 -0.63
C MET A 76 2.03 -13.47 -1.20
N ARG A 77 1.62 -12.29 -0.70
CA ARG A 77 2.25 -11.01 -1.05
C ARG A 77 2.29 -10.10 0.16
N HIS A 78 3.32 -9.27 0.20
CA HIS A 78 3.43 -8.21 1.20
C HIS A 78 2.70 -6.96 0.72
N TYR A 79 1.97 -6.32 1.65
CA TYR A 79 1.30 -5.04 1.41
C TYR A 79 1.56 -4.11 2.58
N THR A 80 2.15 -2.96 2.27
CA THR A 80 2.37 -1.90 3.27
C THR A 80 1.06 -1.20 3.57
N LEU A 81 0.84 -0.85 4.84
CA LEU A 81 -0.37 -0.19 5.27
C LEU A 81 -0.48 1.18 4.60
N SER A 82 -1.69 1.51 4.15
CA SER A 82 -2.03 2.81 3.56
C SER A 82 -2.96 3.66 4.43
N SER A 83 -3.23 3.23 5.65
CA SER A 83 -3.95 4.03 6.67
C SER A 83 -3.00 4.66 7.68
N PRO A 84 -3.24 5.93 8.12
CA PRO A 84 -2.37 6.64 9.06
C PRO A 84 -2.46 6.09 10.48
N SER A 85 -3.51 5.34 10.79
CA SER A 85 -3.73 4.66 12.07
C SER A 85 -4.43 3.34 11.84
N VAL A 86 -4.37 2.47 12.86
CA VAL A 86 -5.07 1.19 12.88
C VAL A 86 -6.08 1.24 14.01
N ASP A 87 -7.36 1.35 13.65
CA ASP A 87 -8.48 1.39 14.60
C ASP A 87 -9.36 0.12 14.46
N GLU A 88 -10.64 0.26 14.07
CA GLU A 88 -11.52 -0.87 13.79
C GLU A 88 -11.16 -1.54 12.45
N THR A 89 -10.56 -0.77 11.53
CA THR A 89 -10.08 -1.22 10.22
C THR A 89 -8.69 -0.64 9.93
N PHE A 90 -8.01 -1.24 8.95
CA PHE A 90 -6.83 -0.69 8.31
C PHE A 90 -6.91 -0.90 6.80
N GLU A 91 -6.15 -0.11 6.05
CA GLU A 91 -6.17 -0.12 4.60
C GLU A 91 -4.83 -0.58 4.01
N ILE A 92 -4.90 -1.29 2.90
CA ILE A 92 -3.77 -1.57 2.01
C ILE A 92 -4.09 -1.09 0.59
N THR A 93 -3.08 -0.62 -0.12
CA THR A 93 -3.20 -0.22 -1.54
C THR A 93 -2.62 -1.32 -2.43
N VAL A 94 -3.37 -1.70 -3.46
CA VAL A 94 -3.03 -2.78 -4.39
C VAL A 94 -3.05 -2.26 -5.82
N GLY A 95 -1.88 -2.25 -6.46
CA GLY A 95 -1.79 -2.09 -7.91
C GLY A 95 -2.23 -3.38 -8.61
N ILE A 96 -3.10 -3.27 -9.59
CA ILE A 96 -3.64 -4.42 -10.31
C ILE A 96 -2.74 -4.75 -11.50
N ASP A 97 -2.08 -5.91 -11.42
CA ASP A 97 -1.46 -6.53 -12.57
C ASP A 97 -2.48 -7.48 -13.22
N PRO A 98 -2.98 -7.18 -14.42
CA PRO A 98 -4.00 -8.00 -15.07
C PRO A 98 -3.51 -9.41 -15.44
N ASP A 99 -2.20 -9.61 -15.50
CA ASP A 99 -1.57 -10.92 -15.76
C ASP A 99 -1.10 -11.59 -14.44
N GLY A 100 -1.31 -10.94 -13.29
CA GLY A 100 -0.94 -11.43 -11.96
C GLY A 100 -1.96 -12.42 -11.39
N ASP A 101 -1.49 -13.30 -10.49
CA ASP A 101 -2.31 -14.35 -9.88
C ASP A 101 -3.22 -13.82 -8.75
N LEU A 102 -2.84 -12.75 -8.05
CA LEU A 102 -3.50 -12.31 -6.82
C LEU A 102 -4.24 -10.98 -6.95
N SER A 103 -3.60 -9.95 -7.55
CA SER A 103 -4.15 -8.59 -7.54
C SER A 103 -5.50 -8.45 -8.28
N PRO A 104 -5.78 -9.15 -9.42
CA PRO A 104 -7.10 -9.12 -10.02
C PRO A 104 -8.17 -9.75 -9.12
N TRP A 105 -7.82 -10.83 -8.40
CA TRP A 105 -8.72 -11.46 -7.44
C TRP A 105 -9.03 -10.54 -6.26
N LEU A 106 -8.02 -9.86 -5.71
CA LEU A 106 -8.22 -8.89 -4.63
C LEU A 106 -9.14 -7.74 -5.04
N ALA A 107 -9.03 -7.29 -6.30
CA ALA A 107 -9.86 -6.22 -6.82
C ALA A 107 -11.34 -6.62 -6.99
N ASP A 108 -11.63 -7.92 -7.16
CA ASP A 108 -12.98 -8.45 -7.32
C ASP A 108 -13.64 -8.88 -6.00
N LEU A 109 -12.93 -8.77 -4.86
CA LEU A 109 -13.50 -9.10 -3.55
C LEU A 109 -14.65 -8.16 -3.20
N GLU A 110 -15.64 -8.71 -2.48
CA GLU A 110 -16.76 -7.96 -1.93
C GLU A 110 -16.67 -7.92 -0.39
N GLY A 111 -17.31 -6.92 0.22
CA GLY A 111 -17.40 -6.82 1.67
C GLY A 111 -17.97 -8.09 2.31
N GLY A 112 -17.33 -8.56 3.39
CA GLY A 112 -17.65 -9.80 4.11
C GLY A 112 -16.88 -11.03 3.64
N GLU A 113 -16.06 -10.93 2.58
CA GLU A 113 -15.14 -12.01 2.20
C GLU A 113 -13.92 -12.00 3.14
N THR A 114 -13.19 -13.11 3.15
CA THR A 114 -12.10 -13.31 4.13
C THR A 114 -10.77 -13.49 3.41
N VAL A 115 -9.77 -12.75 3.86
CA VAL A 115 -8.36 -12.97 3.57
C VAL A 115 -7.61 -13.35 4.85
N HIS A 116 -6.40 -13.87 4.73
CA HIS A 116 -5.57 -14.19 5.90
C HIS A 116 -4.34 -13.30 5.91
N ILE A 117 -3.99 -12.78 7.08
CA ILE A 117 -2.82 -11.93 7.24
C ILE A 117 -1.89 -12.45 8.33
N ASP A 118 -0.61 -12.19 8.16
CA ASP A 118 0.39 -12.21 9.22
C ASP A 118 1.00 -10.82 9.35
N GLY A 119 1.42 -10.44 10.56
CA GLY A 119 2.06 -9.15 10.79
C GLY A 119 1.60 -8.50 12.10
N PRO A 120 1.87 -7.19 12.28
CA PRO A 120 2.63 -6.35 11.33
C PRO A 120 4.11 -6.71 11.28
N PHE A 121 4.73 -6.46 10.14
CA PHE A 121 6.16 -6.62 9.89
C PHE A 121 6.78 -5.30 9.43
N GLY A 122 8.12 -5.29 9.34
CA GLY A 122 8.88 -4.15 8.86
C GLY A 122 9.48 -3.34 10.00
N THR A 123 10.59 -2.69 9.70
CA THR A 123 11.33 -1.80 10.60
C THR A 123 11.20 -0.33 10.21
N ILE A 124 10.59 -0.07 9.06
CA ILE A 124 10.22 1.28 8.65
C ILE A 124 8.94 1.63 9.39
N THR A 125 9.03 2.62 10.28
CA THR A 125 7.91 3.11 11.08
C THR A 125 7.97 4.62 11.17
N TYR A 126 6.82 5.26 11.13
CA TYR A 126 6.72 6.68 11.45
C TYR A 126 6.21 6.83 12.88
N GLU A 127 7.06 7.40 13.75
CA GLU A 127 6.78 7.54 15.19
C GLU A 127 6.02 8.83 15.56
N ARG A 128 5.57 9.60 14.57
CA ARG A 128 4.79 10.85 14.74
C ARG A 128 5.53 11.96 15.49
N ASP A 129 6.84 12.08 15.35
CA ASP A 129 7.69 12.98 16.12
C ASP A 129 8.58 13.91 15.29
N GLU A 130 8.48 13.87 13.96
CA GLU A 130 9.28 14.69 13.04
C GLU A 130 8.53 15.02 11.73
N ASP A 131 9.04 16.02 11.00
CA ASP A 131 8.57 16.35 9.65
C ASP A 131 9.00 15.25 8.66
N VAL A 132 8.22 15.03 7.59
CA VAL A 132 8.42 13.92 6.67
C VAL A 132 8.51 14.34 5.20
N VAL A 133 9.32 13.62 4.43
CA VAL A 133 9.35 13.65 2.96
C VAL A 133 9.05 12.24 2.46
N ALA A 134 7.83 12.01 1.99
CA ALA A 134 7.36 10.72 1.49
C ALA A 134 7.44 10.69 -0.03
N VAL A 135 8.28 9.79 -0.58
CA VAL A 135 8.54 9.65 -2.01
C VAL A 135 7.95 8.34 -2.51
N ALA A 136 7.08 8.40 -3.50
CA ALA A 136 6.30 7.26 -3.96
C ALA A 136 6.39 7.02 -5.46
N GLY A 137 6.49 5.74 -5.86
CA GLY A 137 6.32 5.27 -7.23
C GLY A 137 5.21 4.22 -7.31
N GLY A 138 4.24 4.40 -8.21
CA GLY A 138 3.13 3.48 -8.37
C GLY A 138 2.33 3.25 -7.09
N PRO A 139 2.06 1.98 -6.70
CA PRO A 139 1.29 1.66 -5.49
C PRO A 139 1.98 2.10 -4.17
N GLY A 140 3.24 2.55 -4.23
CA GLY A 140 3.94 3.17 -3.11
C GLY A 140 3.28 4.45 -2.58
N VAL A 141 2.35 5.03 -3.33
CA VAL A 141 1.53 6.15 -2.87
C VAL A 141 0.71 5.81 -1.63
N GLY A 142 0.25 4.55 -1.47
CA GLY A 142 -0.49 4.13 -0.28
C GLY A 142 0.23 4.43 1.03
N PRO A 143 1.40 3.81 1.29
CA PRO A 143 2.19 4.13 2.49
C PRO A 143 2.67 5.59 2.55
N ALA A 144 2.95 6.24 1.42
CA ALA A 144 3.38 7.64 1.42
C ALA A 144 2.29 8.58 1.94
N VAL A 145 1.03 8.44 1.48
CA VAL A 145 -0.08 9.24 2.00
C VAL A 145 -0.39 8.89 3.45
N SER A 146 -0.26 7.62 3.85
CA SER A 146 -0.42 7.16 5.23
C SER A 146 0.54 7.90 6.20
N ILE A 147 1.83 7.97 5.85
CA ILE A 147 2.85 8.65 6.64
C ILE A 147 2.60 10.16 6.66
N ALA A 148 2.28 10.76 5.50
CA ALA A 148 2.02 12.19 5.41
C ALA A 148 0.80 12.63 6.23
N GLU A 149 -0.31 11.86 6.18
CA GLU A 149 -1.50 12.10 7.01
C GLU A 149 -1.19 11.94 8.50
N ALA A 150 -0.42 10.91 8.87
CA ALA A 150 -0.02 10.69 10.25
C ALA A 150 0.89 11.83 10.78
N ALA A 151 1.74 12.42 9.93
CA ALA A 151 2.56 13.57 10.27
C ALA A 151 1.69 14.80 10.54
N GLU A 152 0.74 15.07 9.63
CA GLU A 152 -0.16 16.18 9.73
C GLU A 152 -1.07 16.10 10.96
N GLU A 153 -1.66 14.92 11.22
CA GLU A 153 -2.45 14.66 12.44
C GLU A 153 -1.66 14.92 13.73
N SER A 154 -0.33 14.74 13.66
CA SER A 154 0.59 14.95 14.79
C SER A 154 1.14 16.38 14.88
N GLY A 155 0.80 17.24 13.91
CA GLY A 155 1.21 18.65 13.85
C GLY A 155 2.59 18.87 13.23
N HIS A 156 3.09 17.91 12.47
CA HIS A 156 4.32 17.98 11.70
C HIS A 156 4.04 18.32 10.24
N ASN A 157 5.07 18.83 9.54
CA ASN A 157 4.94 19.13 8.13
C ASN A 157 5.15 17.84 7.30
N ALA A 158 4.48 17.78 6.15
CA ALA A 158 4.63 16.70 5.21
C ALA A 158 4.93 17.22 3.80
N VAL A 159 5.80 16.52 3.10
CA VAL A 159 6.02 16.63 1.66
C VAL A 159 5.71 15.28 1.04
N VAL A 160 4.94 15.26 -0.04
CA VAL A 160 4.70 14.05 -0.84
C VAL A 160 5.22 14.28 -2.25
N ILE A 161 6.15 13.44 -2.72
CA ILE A 161 6.63 13.42 -4.09
C ILE A 161 6.16 12.10 -4.69
N TYR A 162 5.26 12.16 -5.67
CA TYR A 162 4.64 10.99 -6.26
C TYR A 162 4.84 10.94 -7.77
N GLN A 163 5.38 9.84 -8.28
CA GLN A 163 5.61 9.62 -9.71
C GLN A 163 4.73 8.49 -10.23
N ASP A 164 3.78 8.83 -11.09
CA ASP A 164 2.89 7.89 -11.77
C ASP A 164 2.18 8.58 -12.94
N ASP A 165 1.98 7.90 -14.06
CA ASP A 165 1.23 8.42 -15.22
C ASP A 165 -0.29 8.42 -14.99
N GLU A 166 -0.76 7.55 -14.08
CA GLU A 166 -2.17 7.39 -13.71
C GLU A 166 -2.34 7.46 -12.18
N PRO A 167 -2.18 8.67 -11.58
CA PRO A 167 -2.09 8.82 -10.14
C PRO A 167 -3.28 8.22 -9.37
N ALA A 168 -2.98 7.44 -8.32
CA ALA A 168 -3.96 6.95 -7.37
C ALA A 168 -4.03 7.84 -6.11
N HIS A 169 -5.07 7.67 -5.30
CA HIS A 169 -5.31 8.42 -4.07
C HIS A 169 -5.34 9.95 -4.24
N VAL A 170 -5.76 10.44 -5.40
CA VAL A 170 -5.76 11.87 -5.73
C VAL A 170 -6.56 12.67 -4.69
N ASP A 171 -7.71 12.17 -4.24
CA ASP A 171 -8.53 12.83 -3.22
C ASP A 171 -7.76 13.05 -1.90
N ARG A 172 -6.92 12.08 -1.50
CA ARG A 172 -6.09 12.17 -0.29
C ARG A 172 -4.92 13.14 -0.48
N LEU A 173 -4.30 13.12 -1.66
CA LEU A 173 -3.23 14.06 -2.01
C LEU A 173 -3.75 15.50 -2.04
N GLU A 174 -4.94 15.75 -2.61
CA GLU A 174 -5.60 17.06 -2.59
C GLU A 174 -5.93 17.49 -1.15
N ALA A 175 -6.40 16.57 -0.30
CA ALA A 175 -6.69 16.86 1.09
C ALA A 175 -5.41 17.23 1.88
N LEU A 176 -4.30 16.56 1.63
CA LEU A 176 -3.00 16.89 2.21
C LEU A 176 -2.51 18.27 1.76
N GLU A 177 -2.67 18.61 0.47
CA GLU A 177 -2.32 19.94 -0.04
C GLU A 177 -3.21 21.04 0.59
N ASP A 178 -4.52 20.81 0.70
CA ASP A 178 -5.46 21.73 1.34
C ASP A 178 -5.13 21.94 2.83
N ALA A 179 -4.57 20.94 3.48
CA ALA A 179 -4.13 21.03 4.87
C ALA A 179 -2.77 21.71 5.03
N GLY A 180 -1.98 21.84 3.99
CA GLY A 180 -0.73 22.61 3.97
C GLY A 180 0.52 21.81 3.61
N ALA A 181 0.39 20.51 3.34
CA ALA A 181 1.48 19.71 2.84
C ALA A 181 1.94 20.18 1.45
N ALA A 182 3.21 19.98 1.12
CA ALA A 182 3.69 20.14 -0.25
C ALA A 182 3.45 18.82 -1.01
N VAL A 183 2.70 18.89 -2.12
CA VAL A 183 2.42 17.73 -2.96
C VAL A 183 2.97 17.98 -4.37
N VAL A 184 3.84 17.08 -4.83
CA VAL A 184 4.46 17.11 -6.16
C VAL A 184 4.10 15.82 -6.87
N ILE A 185 3.28 15.91 -7.93
CA ILE A 185 2.92 14.75 -8.77
C ILE A 185 3.68 14.89 -10.09
N LEU A 186 4.34 13.82 -10.51
CA LEU A 186 5.23 13.76 -11.67
C LEU A 186 4.80 12.62 -12.59
N ASP A 187 4.87 12.85 -13.91
CA ASP A 187 4.74 11.77 -14.88
C ASP A 187 6.00 10.87 -14.86
N VAL A 188 5.85 9.59 -15.21
CA VAL A 188 6.99 8.64 -15.24
C VAL A 188 8.05 9.07 -16.28
N ASP A 189 7.62 9.70 -17.37
CA ASP A 189 8.49 10.19 -18.43
C ASP A 189 9.10 11.59 -18.16
N ASP A 190 8.88 12.18 -16.97
CA ASP A 190 9.46 13.47 -16.62
C ASP A 190 10.95 13.34 -16.32
N ASP A 191 11.77 13.57 -17.35
CA ASP A 191 13.23 13.51 -17.27
C ASP A 191 13.77 14.58 -16.30
N GLY A 192 14.12 14.16 -15.08
CA GLY A 192 14.73 15.02 -14.08
C GLY A 192 13.77 15.56 -13.01
N GLY A 193 12.45 15.50 -13.22
CA GLY A 193 11.47 16.00 -12.24
C GLY A 193 11.60 15.38 -10.85
N LEU A 194 11.86 14.07 -10.78
CA LEU A 194 12.09 13.37 -9.51
C LEU A 194 13.34 13.89 -8.79
N ALA A 195 14.46 14.06 -9.52
CA ALA A 195 15.70 14.56 -8.95
C ALA A 195 15.56 16.03 -8.49
N ASP A 196 14.92 16.87 -9.29
CA ASP A 196 14.67 18.29 -8.95
C ASP A 196 13.76 18.42 -7.71
N ALA A 197 12.75 17.56 -7.58
CA ALA A 197 11.87 17.54 -6.42
C ALA A 197 12.61 17.08 -5.16
N ILE A 198 13.42 16.03 -5.25
CA ILE A 198 14.27 15.55 -4.15
C ILE A 198 15.31 16.61 -3.77
N GLU A 199 16.01 17.24 -4.72
CA GLU A 199 16.95 18.33 -4.45
C GLU A 199 16.28 19.47 -3.67
N THR A 200 15.02 19.77 -4.02
CA THR A 200 14.26 20.85 -3.37
C THR A 200 13.84 20.51 -1.93
N HIS A 201 13.44 19.27 -1.68
CA HIS A 201 12.71 18.89 -0.48
C HIS A 201 13.42 17.92 0.46
N HIS A 202 14.53 17.27 0.06
CA HIS A 202 15.16 16.22 0.89
C HIS A 202 15.54 16.67 2.31
N ALA A 203 15.74 17.96 2.53
CA ALA A 203 16.10 18.51 3.84
C ALA A 203 14.89 18.98 4.68
N ASP A 204 13.65 18.82 4.17
CA ASP A 204 12.45 19.30 4.84
C ASP A 204 11.94 18.31 5.91
N GLY A 205 12.47 17.09 5.98
CA GLY A 205 12.08 16.07 6.96
C GLY A 205 12.80 14.74 6.76
N GLN A 206 12.42 13.73 7.56
CA GLN A 206 12.86 12.36 7.36
C GLN A 206 12.34 11.82 6.02
N LEU A 207 13.25 11.32 5.18
CA LEU A 207 12.87 10.78 3.88
C LEU A 207 12.44 9.32 3.99
N TYR A 208 11.24 9.04 3.46
CA TYR A 208 10.67 7.72 3.26
C TYR A 208 10.48 7.48 1.76
N ALA A 209 10.83 6.32 1.25
CA ALA A 209 10.63 6.00 -0.17
C ALA A 209 10.00 4.62 -0.34
N PHE A 210 8.98 4.55 -1.20
CA PHE A 210 8.19 3.34 -1.45
C PHE A 210 8.01 3.11 -2.95
N GLY A 211 8.38 1.95 -3.44
CA GLY A 211 8.20 1.60 -4.84
C GLY A 211 9.00 0.38 -5.27
N PHE A 212 9.01 0.11 -6.56
CA PHE A 212 9.79 -0.98 -7.13
C PHE A 212 11.28 -0.62 -7.24
N GLU A 213 12.14 -1.64 -7.38
CA GLU A 213 13.61 -1.53 -7.34
C GLU A 213 14.17 -0.37 -8.18
N SER A 214 13.72 -0.22 -9.42
CA SER A 214 14.22 0.85 -10.31
C SER A 214 13.90 2.25 -9.79
N PHE A 215 12.71 2.43 -9.23
CA PHE A 215 12.26 3.71 -8.67
C PHE A 215 13.03 4.06 -7.40
N VAL A 216 13.08 3.15 -6.42
CA VAL A 216 13.77 3.43 -5.15
C VAL A 216 15.29 3.60 -5.34
N THR A 217 15.88 2.94 -6.34
CA THR A 217 17.27 3.19 -6.73
C THR A 217 17.45 4.61 -7.26
N ALA A 218 16.56 5.08 -8.14
CA ALA A 218 16.61 6.44 -8.66
C ALA A 218 16.41 7.48 -7.53
N VAL A 219 15.56 7.21 -6.54
CA VAL A 219 15.41 8.06 -5.35
C VAL A 219 16.71 8.14 -4.54
N ALA A 220 17.36 7.00 -4.28
CA ALA A 220 18.61 6.95 -3.53
C ALA A 220 19.73 7.71 -4.27
N ASP A 221 19.89 7.50 -5.58
CA ASP A 221 20.87 8.21 -6.41
C ASP A 221 20.60 9.73 -6.41
N ALA A 222 19.33 10.15 -6.57
CA ALA A 222 18.95 11.56 -6.55
C ALA A 222 19.21 12.22 -5.17
N LEU A 223 18.97 11.48 -4.09
CA LEU A 223 19.25 11.95 -2.73
C LEU A 223 20.75 12.18 -2.51
N GLU A 224 21.60 11.25 -2.95
CA GLU A 224 23.06 11.40 -2.86
C GLU A 224 23.57 12.56 -3.72
N ASP A 225 23.04 12.73 -4.94
CA ASP A 225 23.38 13.84 -5.83
C ASP A 225 22.96 15.20 -5.23
N ALA A 226 21.85 15.24 -4.48
CA ALA A 226 21.41 16.41 -3.73
C ALA A 226 22.24 16.68 -2.46
N GLY A 227 23.13 15.76 -2.09
CA GLY A 227 23.99 15.86 -0.89
C GLY A 227 23.37 15.32 0.40
N GLY A 228 22.26 14.59 0.29
CA GLY A 228 21.69 13.80 1.39
C GLY A 228 22.45 12.50 1.60
N ASP A 229 22.03 11.71 2.57
CA ASP A 229 22.60 10.40 2.92
C ASP A 229 21.52 9.31 2.70
N SER A 230 21.71 8.47 1.68
CA SER A 230 20.76 7.41 1.36
C SER A 230 20.71 6.30 2.44
N ASP A 231 21.75 6.17 3.27
CA ASP A 231 21.77 5.24 4.41
C ASP A 231 20.88 5.73 5.58
N GLU A 232 20.56 7.03 5.64
CA GLU A 232 19.63 7.62 6.61
C GLU A 232 18.17 7.63 6.11
N ALA A 233 17.95 7.43 4.82
CA ALA A 233 16.60 7.34 4.25
C ALA A 233 15.96 5.98 4.55
N LEU A 234 14.65 5.98 4.78
CA LEU A 234 13.86 4.78 5.05
C LEU A 234 13.20 4.30 3.74
N ILE A 235 13.85 3.35 3.09
CA ILE A 235 13.50 2.91 1.73
C ILE A 235 12.93 1.48 1.75
N GLU A 236 11.73 1.31 1.21
CA GLU A 236 11.09 0.01 1.00
C GLU A 236 10.98 -0.32 -0.49
N ASN A 237 11.57 -1.44 -0.88
CA ASN A 237 11.51 -1.99 -2.23
C ASN A 237 10.44 -3.09 -2.30
N PHE A 238 9.52 -2.97 -3.23
CA PHE A 238 8.40 -3.92 -3.41
C PHE A 238 8.72 -5.16 -4.24
N GLY A 239 9.96 -5.32 -4.71
CA GLY A 239 10.43 -6.46 -5.49
C GLY A 239 11.01 -6.13 -6.84
#